data_b31e8307d1df4e73aedd52dbedef65cd
#
_entry.id   b31e8307d1df4e73aedd52dbedef65cd
#
_cell.length_a   1.000
_cell.length_b   1.000
_cell.length_c   1.000
_cell.angle_alpha   90.00
_cell.angle_beta   90.00
_cell.angle_gamma   90.00
#
_symmetry.space_group_name_H-M   'P 1'
#
loop_
_entity.id
_entity.type
_entity.pdbx_description
1 polymer ?
#
loop_
_entity_poly.entity_id
_entity_poly.type
_entity_poly.pdbx_seq_one_letter_code
_entity_poly.pdbx_strand_id
1 'polypeptide(L)'
;MLKAVIIDTSAVARGLLNTVLLDGGYDVVGQTHTCASGLALLIKHHPHIVCIAREQIENGEDVVREIKTNWPKTLIFMVSSEFDAATVQAAHAMGVNGFIVKPFKADTVLNTIRNTVIAMVKRQRAALAKEAGAAAPADDGAPAAG
;
A
#
# COMPACT_ATOMS: atom_id res chain seq x y z
N MET A 1 13.60 -2.72 -6.47
CA MET A 1 13.34 -2.27 -5.11
C MET A 1 12.03 -1.50 -5.09
N LEU A 2 11.14 -1.88 -4.21
CA LEU A 2 9.86 -1.20 -4.14
C LEU A 2 10.00 0.17 -3.49
N LYS A 3 9.33 1.15 -4.06
CA LYS A 3 9.36 2.53 -3.55
C LYS A 3 8.25 2.75 -2.54
N ALA A 4 8.54 3.47 -1.49
CA ALA A 4 7.58 3.76 -0.43
C ALA A 4 7.55 5.25 -0.09
N VAL A 5 6.37 5.72 0.32
CA VAL A 5 6.16 7.07 0.83
C VAL A 5 5.51 6.96 2.20
N ILE A 6 5.91 7.81 3.13
CA ILE A 6 5.38 7.82 4.50
C ILE A 6 4.69 9.16 4.75
N ILE A 7 3.46 9.12 5.23
CA ILE A 7 2.69 10.31 5.57
C ILE A 7 2.23 10.21 7.03
N ASP A 8 2.81 11.01 7.90
CA ASP A 8 2.50 11.01 9.34
C ASP A 8 2.90 12.35 9.93
N THR A 9 2.05 12.93 10.77
CA THR A 9 2.39 14.18 11.43
C THR A 9 3.53 14.02 12.43
N SER A 10 3.73 12.81 12.96
CA SER A 10 4.79 12.56 13.94
C SER A 10 6.13 12.38 13.25
N ALA A 11 7.05 13.30 13.50
CA ALA A 11 8.40 13.19 12.96
C ALA A 11 9.12 11.95 13.50
N VAL A 12 8.85 11.59 14.75
CA VAL A 12 9.45 10.40 15.35
C VAL A 12 8.95 9.13 14.65
N ALA A 13 7.65 9.04 14.43
CA ALA A 13 7.09 7.88 13.74
C ALA A 13 7.63 7.78 12.30
N ARG A 14 7.73 8.90 11.59
CA ARG A 14 8.30 8.90 10.24
C ARG A 14 9.72 8.38 10.25
N GLY A 15 10.53 8.86 11.16
CA GLY A 15 11.92 8.45 11.26
C GLY A 15 12.09 6.98 11.57
N LEU A 16 11.30 6.47 12.52
CA LEU A 16 11.35 5.06 12.90
C LEU A 16 10.91 4.16 11.75
N LEU A 17 9.81 4.49 11.11
CA LEU A 17 9.30 3.69 10.00
C LEU A 17 10.23 3.76 8.80
N ASN A 18 10.82 4.92 8.54
CA ASN A 18 11.82 5.07 7.49
C ASN A 18 12.99 4.11 7.71
N THR A 19 13.50 4.03 8.94
CA THR A 19 14.60 3.13 9.26
C THR A 19 14.19 1.67 9.04
N VAL A 20 13.01 1.28 9.50
CA VAL A 20 12.52 -0.08 9.32
C VAL A 20 12.41 -0.44 7.84
N LEU A 21 11.85 0.45 7.03
CA LEU A 21 11.66 0.19 5.62
C LEU A 21 12.99 0.12 4.87
N LEU A 22 13.91 1.02 5.17
CA LEU A 22 15.23 1.00 4.55
C LEU A 22 15.97 -0.28 4.90
N ASP A 23 15.93 -0.70 6.15
CA ASP A 23 16.57 -1.95 6.58
C ASP A 23 15.94 -3.16 5.90
N GLY A 24 14.67 -3.08 5.57
CA GLY A 24 13.96 -4.14 4.88
C GLY A 24 14.14 -4.17 3.38
N GLY A 25 14.94 -3.26 2.84
CA GLY A 25 15.21 -3.25 1.40
C GLY A 25 14.25 -2.42 0.57
N TYR A 26 13.43 -1.58 1.20
CA TYR A 26 12.55 -0.69 0.45
C TYR A 26 13.23 0.64 0.19
N ASP A 27 12.82 1.31 -0.88
CA ASP A 27 13.35 2.61 -1.24
C ASP A 27 12.36 3.67 -0.80
N VAL A 28 12.63 4.35 0.31
CA VAL A 28 11.74 5.41 0.80
C VAL A 28 12.04 6.67 0.02
N VAL A 29 11.20 6.95 -0.96
CA VAL A 29 11.41 8.07 -1.88
C VAL A 29 10.92 9.40 -1.32
N GLY A 30 10.16 9.38 -0.25
CA GLY A 30 9.73 10.61 0.41
C GLY A 30 8.96 10.34 1.68
N GLN A 31 8.95 11.34 2.55
CA GLN A 31 8.13 11.31 3.75
C GLN A 31 7.65 12.72 4.03
N THR A 32 6.45 12.84 4.56
CA THR A 32 5.85 14.13 4.79
C THR A 32 4.82 14.06 5.92
N HIS A 33 4.39 15.22 6.37
CA HIS A 33 3.45 15.31 7.48
C HIS A 33 2.01 15.64 7.04
N THR A 34 1.77 15.86 5.76
CA THR A 34 0.41 16.17 5.27
C THR A 34 0.04 15.31 4.07
N CYS A 35 -1.27 15.09 3.90
CA CYS A 35 -1.77 14.36 2.73
C CYS A 35 -1.51 15.13 1.44
N ALA A 36 -1.62 16.46 1.45
CA ALA A 36 -1.39 17.26 0.25
C ALA A 36 0.04 17.08 -0.27
N SER A 37 1.02 17.15 0.62
CA SER A 37 2.42 16.92 0.24
C SER A 37 2.63 15.48 -0.15
N GLY A 38 1.92 14.54 0.51
CA GLY A 38 1.99 13.13 0.17
C GLY A 38 1.51 12.86 -1.25
N LEU A 39 0.39 13.45 -1.65
CA LEU A 39 -0.12 13.29 -3.01
C LEU A 39 0.88 13.83 -4.04
N ALA A 40 1.53 14.94 -3.73
CA ALA A 40 2.58 15.48 -4.60
C ALA A 40 3.73 14.47 -4.78
N LEU A 41 4.10 13.78 -3.70
CA LEU A 41 5.13 12.75 -3.76
C LEU A 41 4.68 11.55 -4.60
N LEU A 42 3.40 11.18 -4.53
CA LEU A 42 2.88 10.10 -5.35
C LEU A 42 2.91 10.47 -6.84
N ILE A 43 2.55 11.68 -7.16
CA ILE A 43 2.61 12.17 -8.54
C ILE A 43 4.04 12.13 -9.07
N LYS A 44 4.99 12.53 -8.24
CA LYS A 44 6.38 12.61 -8.67
C LYS A 44 7.05 11.26 -8.78
N HIS A 45 6.80 10.37 -7.82
CA HIS A 45 7.57 9.14 -7.69
C HIS A 45 6.82 7.86 -8.06
N HIS A 46 5.50 7.90 -8.10
CA HIS A 46 4.66 6.72 -8.37
C HIS A 46 5.08 5.53 -7.47
N PRO A 47 5.04 5.69 -6.14
CA PRO A 47 5.52 4.64 -5.25
C PRO A 47 4.61 3.41 -5.30
N HIS A 48 5.14 2.27 -4.88
CA HIS A 48 4.38 1.02 -4.80
C HIS A 48 3.63 0.92 -3.48
N ILE A 49 4.13 1.58 -2.44
CA ILE A 49 3.64 1.47 -1.08
C ILE A 49 3.50 2.86 -0.48
N VAL A 50 2.37 3.11 0.18
CA VAL A 50 2.16 4.35 0.93
C VAL A 50 1.73 3.99 2.33
N CYS A 51 2.46 4.48 3.33
CA CYS A 51 2.11 4.28 4.74
C CYS A 51 1.52 5.58 5.25
N ILE A 52 0.26 5.58 5.64
CA ILE A 52 -0.46 6.79 6.04
C ILE A 52 -0.97 6.62 7.48
N ALA A 53 -0.66 7.60 8.33
CA ALA A 53 -1.17 7.59 9.69
C ALA A 53 -2.69 7.66 9.69
N ARG A 54 -3.32 6.94 10.62
CA ARG A 54 -4.77 6.88 10.72
C ARG A 54 -5.42 8.26 10.77
N GLU A 55 -4.85 9.18 11.53
CA GLU A 55 -5.38 10.53 11.67
C GLU A 55 -5.41 11.26 10.34
N GLN A 56 -4.44 11.01 9.49
CA GLN A 56 -4.40 11.63 8.17
C GLN A 56 -5.51 11.09 7.27
N ILE A 57 -5.84 9.82 7.41
CA ILE A 57 -6.91 9.21 6.64
C ILE A 57 -8.26 9.72 7.10
N GLU A 58 -8.45 9.81 8.42
CA GLU A 58 -9.73 10.23 8.99
C GLU A 58 -10.00 11.71 8.79
N ASN A 59 -8.94 12.52 8.78
CA ASN A 59 -9.09 13.97 8.59
C ASN A 59 -8.90 14.40 7.15
N GLY A 60 -8.39 13.50 6.32
CA GLY A 60 -8.14 13.81 4.93
C GLY A 60 -9.33 13.43 4.10
N GLU A 61 -9.78 14.31 3.25
CA GLU A 61 -10.95 14.03 2.52
C GLU A 61 -10.69 13.02 1.46
N ASP A 62 -11.13 11.82 1.60
CA ASP A 62 -11.09 10.78 0.56
C ASP A 62 -9.69 10.52 -0.01
N VAL A 63 -8.64 10.75 0.78
CA VAL A 63 -7.28 10.58 0.29
C VAL A 63 -7.05 9.14 -0.19
N VAL A 64 -7.58 8.15 0.52
CA VAL A 64 -7.43 6.75 0.13
C VAL A 64 -8.12 6.50 -1.20
N ARG A 65 -9.33 7.02 -1.36
CA ARG A 65 -10.08 6.88 -2.60
C ARG A 65 -9.34 7.53 -3.77
N GLU A 66 -8.80 8.72 -3.54
CA GLU A 66 -8.07 9.43 -4.56
C GLU A 66 -6.83 8.65 -5.00
N ILE A 67 -6.10 8.09 -4.06
CA ILE A 67 -4.93 7.27 -4.38
C ILE A 67 -5.34 6.04 -5.17
N LYS A 68 -6.39 5.35 -4.72
CA LYS A 68 -6.84 4.13 -5.40
C LYS A 68 -7.40 4.40 -6.79
N THR A 69 -8.01 5.55 -6.99
CA THR A 69 -8.53 5.92 -8.31
C THR A 69 -7.40 6.20 -9.29
N ASN A 70 -6.40 6.96 -8.86
CA ASN A 70 -5.31 7.37 -9.73
C ASN A 70 -4.19 6.34 -9.85
N TRP A 71 -3.96 5.59 -8.78
CA TRP A 71 -2.90 4.57 -8.74
C TRP A 71 -3.44 3.29 -8.11
N PRO A 72 -4.29 2.54 -8.85
CA PRO A 72 -4.98 1.38 -8.26
C PRO A 72 -4.06 0.25 -7.77
N LYS A 73 -2.83 0.22 -8.24
CA LYS A 73 -1.89 -0.81 -7.80
C LYS A 73 -1.06 -0.40 -6.60
N THR A 74 -1.13 0.86 -6.19
CA THR A 74 -0.41 1.31 -5.00
C THR A 74 -1.05 0.71 -3.77
N LEU A 75 -0.23 0.11 -2.91
CA LEU A 75 -0.70 -0.49 -1.67
C LEU A 75 -0.69 0.56 -0.58
N ILE A 76 -1.82 0.68 0.13
CA ILE A 76 -1.96 1.64 1.21
C ILE A 76 -1.97 0.91 2.54
N PHE A 77 -1.11 1.33 3.45
CA PHE A 77 -1.05 0.80 4.81
C PHE A 77 -1.45 1.89 5.79
N MET A 78 -2.44 1.60 6.63
CA MET A 78 -2.85 2.51 7.68
C MET A 78 -1.98 2.26 8.92
N VAL A 79 -1.42 3.32 9.48
CA VAL A 79 -0.55 3.23 10.64
C VAL A 79 -1.27 3.80 11.85
N SER A 80 -1.39 3.04 12.93
CA SER A 80 -2.04 3.48 14.16
C SER A 80 -1.55 2.69 15.37
N SER A 81 -1.77 3.23 16.56
CA SER A 81 -1.48 2.50 17.80
C SER A 81 -2.64 1.61 18.21
N GLU A 82 -3.82 1.80 17.62
CA GLU A 82 -5.01 1.03 17.99
C GLU A 82 -5.82 0.67 16.76
N PHE A 83 -6.26 -0.58 16.71
CA PHE A 83 -7.15 -1.05 15.66
C PHE A 83 -8.21 -1.94 16.28
N ASP A 84 -9.49 -1.65 16.05
CA ASP A 84 -10.56 -2.55 16.39
C ASP A 84 -11.19 -3.09 15.10
N ALA A 85 -12.06 -4.08 15.22
CA ALA A 85 -12.64 -4.74 14.06
C ALA A 85 -13.42 -3.76 13.16
N ALA A 86 -14.14 -2.82 13.75
CA ALA A 86 -14.91 -1.86 12.97
C ALA A 86 -14.00 -0.94 12.15
N THR A 87 -12.91 -0.47 12.76
CA THR A 87 -11.94 0.38 12.07
C THR A 87 -11.29 -0.37 10.90
N VAL A 88 -10.91 -1.62 11.13
CA VAL A 88 -10.28 -2.45 10.10
C VAL A 88 -11.24 -2.67 8.93
N GLN A 89 -12.49 -3.02 9.23
CA GLN A 89 -13.47 -3.24 8.17
C GLN A 89 -13.75 -1.98 7.37
N ALA A 90 -13.91 -0.84 8.05
CA ALA A 90 -14.15 0.43 7.38
C ALA A 90 -12.96 0.82 6.49
N ALA A 91 -11.76 0.63 6.98
CA ALA A 91 -10.55 0.96 6.21
C ALA A 91 -10.42 0.07 4.98
N HIS A 92 -10.67 -1.23 5.12
CA HIS A 92 -10.66 -2.14 3.97
C HIS A 92 -11.69 -1.73 2.94
N ALA A 93 -12.87 -1.33 3.38
CA ALA A 93 -13.93 -0.89 2.47
C ALA A 93 -13.52 0.36 1.68
N MET A 94 -12.68 1.21 2.27
CA MET A 94 -12.17 2.39 1.57
C MET A 94 -11.04 2.06 0.61
N GLY A 95 -10.39 0.94 0.76
CA GLY A 95 -9.28 0.55 -0.11
C GLY A 95 -7.93 0.39 0.58
N VAL A 96 -7.89 0.48 1.91
CA VAL A 96 -6.64 0.24 2.66
C VAL A 96 -6.28 -1.23 2.54
N ASN A 97 -5.03 -1.51 2.23
CA ASN A 97 -4.58 -2.87 1.96
C ASN A 97 -4.01 -3.59 3.18
N GLY A 98 -3.48 -2.87 4.14
CA GLY A 98 -2.90 -3.48 5.32
C GLY A 98 -2.77 -2.50 6.46
N PHE A 99 -2.32 -3.00 7.62
CA PHE A 99 -2.28 -2.22 8.85
C PHE A 99 -0.93 -2.39 9.52
N ILE A 100 -0.37 -1.28 9.99
CA ILE A 100 0.90 -1.26 10.72
C ILE A 100 0.64 -0.68 12.10
N VAL A 101 1.03 -1.41 13.13
CA VAL A 101 0.76 -1.05 14.51
C VAL A 101 1.94 -0.36 15.15
N LYS A 102 1.68 0.71 15.91
CA LYS A 102 2.69 1.38 16.73
C LYS A 102 2.63 0.81 18.16
N PRO A 103 3.73 0.64 18.82
CA PRO A 103 5.10 0.92 18.38
C PRO A 103 5.56 -0.09 17.33
N PHE A 104 6.43 0.35 16.44
CA PHE A 104 6.86 -0.49 15.34
C PHE A 104 7.78 -1.61 15.79
N LYS A 105 7.49 -2.83 15.36
CA LYS A 105 8.39 -3.96 15.48
C LYS A 105 8.82 -4.30 14.07
N ALA A 106 10.10 -4.19 13.79
CA ALA A 106 10.63 -4.33 12.44
C ALA A 106 10.13 -5.59 11.74
N ASP A 107 10.24 -6.74 12.39
CA ASP A 107 9.82 -7.99 11.77
C ASP A 107 8.34 -8.01 11.44
N THR A 108 7.50 -7.50 12.35
CA THR A 108 6.05 -7.45 12.13
C THR A 108 5.69 -6.53 11.00
N VAL A 109 6.30 -5.33 10.95
CA VAL A 109 6.05 -4.36 9.89
C VAL A 109 6.45 -4.95 8.54
N LEU A 110 7.65 -5.48 8.44
CA LEU A 110 8.16 -6.02 7.19
C LEU A 110 7.38 -7.24 6.73
N ASN A 111 6.96 -8.11 7.65
CA ASN A 111 6.13 -9.26 7.28
C ASN A 111 4.76 -8.83 6.80
N THR A 112 4.15 -7.81 7.43
CA THR A 112 2.85 -7.30 7.00
C THR A 112 2.92 -6.77 5.58
N ILE A 113 3.93 -5.96 5.28
CA ILE A 113 4.10 -5.41 3.94
C ILE A 113 4.37 -6.51 2.93
N ARG A 114 5.28 -7.41 3.24
CA ARG A 114 5.64 -8.50 2.34
C ARG A 114 4.44 -9.38 2.02
N ASN A 115 3.68 -9.77 3.04
CA ASN A 115 2.52 -10.63 2.83
C ASN A 115 1.45 -9.93 1.99
N THR A 116 1.27 -8.64 2.18
CA THR A 116 0.32 -7.86 1.39
C THR A 116 0.76 -7.76 -0.06
N VAL A 117 2.05 -7.55 -0.31
CA VAL A 117 2.61 -7.51 -1.66
C VAL A 117 2.43 -8.87 -2.34
N ILE A 118 2.73 -9.96 -1.63
CA ILE A 118 2.57 -11.31 -2.18
C ILE A 118 1.12 -11.58 -2.54
N ALA A 119 0.18 -11.22 -1.66
CA ALA A 119 -1.24 -11.42 -1.92
C ALA A 119 -1.69 -10.63 -3.15
N MET A 120 -1.20 -9.42 -3.33
CA MET A 120 -1.53 -8.61 -4.49
C MET A 120 -1.01 -9.25 -5.77
N VAL A 121 0.24 -9.71 -5.77
CA VAL A 121 0.83 -10.37 -6.93
C VAL A 121 0.03 -11.61 -7.30
N LYS A 122 -0.37 -12.41 -6.30
CA LYS A 122 -1.17 -13.60 -6.55
C LYS A 122 -2.52 -13.26 -7.18
N ARG A 123 -3.17 -12.20 -6.69
CA ARG A 123 -4.44 -11.77 -7.26
C ARG A 123 -4.29 -11.29 -8.69
N GLN A 124 -3.22 -10.57 -8.98
CA GLN A 124 -2.95 -10.12 -10.34
C GLN A 124 -2.72 -11.29 -11.28
N ARG A 125 -1.96 -12.27 -10.85
CA ARG A 125 -1.72 -13.47 -11.65
C ARG A 125 -3.00 -14.25 -11.89
N ALA A 126 -3.82 -14.38 -10.86
CA ALA A 126 -5.10 -15.07 -10.99
C ALA A 126 -6.03 -14.35 -11.96
N ALA A 127 -6.06 -13.02 -11.89
CA ALA A 127 -6.89 -12.22 -12.79
C ALA A 127 -6.40 -12.35 -14.24
N LEU A 128 -5.09 -12.32 -14.45
CA LEU A 128 -4.54 -12.48 -15.79
C LEU A 128 -4.80 -13.88 -16.34
N ALA A 129 -4.66 -14.90 -15.52
CA ALA A 129 -4.93 -16.26 -15.94
C ALA A 129 -6.40 -16.43 -16.30
N LYS A 130 -7.29 -15.81 -15.54
CA LYS A 130 -8.72 -15.88 -15.80
C LYS A 130 -9.07 -15.15 -17.11
N GLU A 131 -8.48 -14.00 -17.33
CA GLU A 131 -8.70 -13.28 -18.58
C GLU A 131 -8.16 -14.06 -19.75
N ALA A 132 -6.96 -14.62 -19.62
CA ALA A 132 -6.38 -15.41 -20.69
C ALA A 132 -7.26 -16.61 -21.01
N GLY A 133 -7.78 -17.27 -19.96
CA GLY A 133 -8.67 -18.41 -20.15
C GLY A 133 -9.97 -18.02 -20.81
N ALA A 134 -10.50 -16.89 -20.43
CA ALA A 134 -11.76 -16.44 -21.00
C ALA A 134 -11.59 -15.93 -22.40
N ALA A 135 -10.43 -15.36 -22.66
CA ALA A 135 -10.24 -14.76 -23.92
C ALA A 135 -9.71 -15.72 -24.94
N ALA A 136 -9.31 -16.79 -24.49
CA ALA A 136 -8.72 -17.66 -25.37
C ALA A 136 -9.60 -18.52 -26.08
N PRO A 137 -10.34 -18.18 -26.61
CA PRO A 137 -11.28 -18.90 -27.24
C PRO A 137 -10.65 -19.83 -28.06
N ALA A 138 -10.53 -20.57 -27.90
CA ALA A 138 -10.27 -21.44 -28.77
C ALA A 138 -9.11 -21.12 -29.46
N ASP A 139 -8.59 -20.41 -29.31
CA ASP A 139 -7.68 -20.04 -29.91
C ASP A 139 -6.73 -20.84 -29.92
N ASP A 140 -6.70 -21.50 -29.76
CA ASP A 140 -5.94 -22.28 -29.94
C ASP A 140 -4.75 -22.08 -29.79
N GLY A 141 -4.33 -22.01 -29.86
CA GLY A 141 -3.08 -22.01 -29.88
C GLY A 141 -2.49 -21.15 -29.14
N ALA A 142 -2.93 -20.42 -28.90
CA ALA A 142 -2.41 -19.45 -28.36
C ALA A 142 -1.85 -19.81 -27.22
N PRO A 143 -1.12 -20.15 -27.03
CA PRO A 143 -0.61 -20.58 -26.01
C PRO A 143 -0.32 -19.79 -25.12
N ALA A 144 -0.65 -19.36 -24.99
CA ALA A 144 -0.44 -18.72 -24.17
C ALA A 144 0.27 -18.40 -23.45
N ALA A 145 0.60 -18.40 -23.59
CA ALA A 145 1.29 -17.70 -23.04
C ALA A 145 1.17 -17.64 -21.75
N GLY A 146 0.84 -17.77 -21.38
CA GLY A 146 0.81 -17.57 -20.18
C GLY A 146 1.46 -17.38 -19.39
#